data_f778ebb880747d39ce8ea7b8a6f9d2db
#
_entry.id   f778ebb880747d39ce8ea7b8a6f9d2db
#
_cell.length_a   1.000
_cell.length_b   1.000
_cell.length_c   1.000
_cell.angle_alpha   90.00
_cell.angle_beta   90.00
_cell.angle_gamma   90.00
#
_symmetry.space_group_name_H-M   'P 1'
#
loop_
_entity.id
_entity.type
_entity.pdbx_description
1 polymer ?
#
loop_
_entity_poly.entity_id
_entity_poly.type
_entity_poly.pdbx_seq_one_letter_code
_entity_poly.pdbx_strand_id
1 'polypeptide(L)'
;MANVHYNRTTTLERREKIIALWTSGSKQAQIAEEVGLSPQTVSNIVNKFLQRGTYFPGNPGWKERTVSTPDVVEFVEYSKLTKPSSYTSEIRQALVENGICAAANAPSRSTISDILRKDLNFTFKKLSVCPEESLSEENRIKTLDYIMFMAGVDPLRVHFFDESSVTKTTPNRIYGHSSKGQPAIEVKRYSSNCTYTVNLLHSCFGIDYSNILEGPSNGLEMLHFFEESMDIVDPVYGNPVLANGDIVVMDNCGFHHGRLAENELRRMLGQRGIELVFQPPYSPDFNTCEFCFRHMKSFLRKHEQFSINYTELATIEALQTITPIMSQKFFKHCGFVI
;
A
#
# COMPACT_ATOMS: atom_id res chain seq x y z
N MET A 1 37.46 -19.66 5.57
CA MET A 1 37.28 -20.47 6.77
C MET A 1 35.79 -20.58 7.06
N ALA A 2 35.21 -21.75 6.90
CA ALA A 2 33.77 -21.96 7.06
C ALA A 2 33.42 -21.94 8.55
N ASN A 3 32.49 -21.08 8.96
CA ASN A 3 31.91 -21.08 10.30
C ASN A 3 31.09 -22.37 10.49
N VAL A 4 31.65 -23.33 11.16
CA VAL A 4 30.96 -24.54 11.62
C VAL A 4 30.05 -24.11 12.78
N HIS A 5 28.76 -23.95 12.50
CA HIS A 5 27.73 -23.84 13.54
C HIS A 5 27.70 -25.19 14.28
N TYR A 6 28.34 -25.27 15.43
CA TYR A 6 28.16 -26.37 16.38
C TYR A 6 26.70 -26.38 16.85
N ASN A 7 25.94 -27.37 16.40
CA ASN A 7 24.62 -27.68 16.95
C ASN A 7 24.81 -28.01 18.46
N ARG A 8 24.47 -27.09 19.33
CA ARG A 8 24.65 -27.21 20.80
C ARG A 8 23.77 -28.25 21.48
N THR A 9 22.95 -28.98 20.72
CA THR A 9 22.05 -30.00 21.27
C THR A 9 22.50 -31.39 20.84
N THR A 10 22.76 -32.26 21.82
CA THR A 10 23.02 -33.69 21.56
C THR A 10 21.81 -34.31 20.89
N THR A 11 22.01 -35.04 19.76
CA THR A 11 20.95 -35.72 19.02
C THR A 11 20.18 -36.73 19.86
N LEU A 12 18.96 -37.04 19.52
CA LEU A 12 18.08 -37.97 20.21
C LEU A 12 18.75 -39.34 20.30
N GLU A 13 19.28 -39.84 19.18
CA GLU A 13 19.99 -41.13 19.08
C GLU A 13 21.20 -41.23 20.02
N ARG A 14 21.99 -40.14 20.12
CA ARG A 14 23.12 -40.12 21.09
C ARG A 14 22.65 -40.14 22.53
N ARG A 15 21.54 -39.50 22.85
CA ARG A 15 20.94 -39.53 24.18
C ARG A 15 20.42 -40.92 24.54
N GLU A 16 19.76 -41.58 23.62
CA GLU A 16 19.29 -42.95 23.77
C GLU A 16 20.44 -43.91 23.99
N LYS A 17 21.50 -43.79 23.18
CA LYS A 17 22.72 -44.60 23.35
C LYS A 17 23.37 -44.38 24.71
N ILE A 18 23.44 -43.12 25.19
CA ILE A 18 24.00 -42.81 26.54
C ILE A 18 23.20 -43.52 27.63
N ILE A 19 21.89 -43.46 27.57
CA ILE A 19 21.02 -44.10 28.58
C ILE A 19 21.12 -45.63 28.50
N ALA A 20 21.14 -46.19 27.30
CA ALA A 20 21.31 -47.64 27.10
C ALA A 20 22.65 -48.16 27.71
N LEU A 21 23.75 -47.47 27.43
CA LEU A 21 25.07 -47.80 28.00
C LEU A 21 25.10 -47.61 29.51
N TRP A 22 24.45 -46.59 30.02
CA TRP A 22 24.39 -46.34 31.46
C TRP A 22 23.57 -47.43 32.19
N THR A 23 22.42 -47.82 31.61
CA THR A 23 21.56 -48.89 32.15
C THR A 23 22.20 -50.26 32.08
N SER A 24 23.13 -50.50 31.13
CA SER A 24 23.96 -51.71 31.06
C SER A 24 25.13 -51.71 32.08
N GLY A 25 25.29 -50.66 32.87
CA GLY A 25 26.29 -50.59 33.95
C GLY A 25 27.63 -49.92 33.58
N SER A 26 27.73 -49.29 32.39
CA SER A 26 28.93 -48.58 31.95
C SER A 26 29.15 -47.32 32.79
N LYS A 27 30.42 -47.01 33.14
CA LYS A 27 30.77 -45.78 33.87
C LYS A 27 30.60 -44.54 32.96
N GLN A 28 30.10 -43.43 33.49
CA GLN A 28 29.86 -42.21 32.73
C GLN A 28 31.09 -41.69 31.97
N ALA A 29 32.29 -41.87 32.47
CA ALA A 29 33.53 -41.50 31.81
C ALA A 29 33.77 -42.33 30.53
N GLN A 30 33.50 -43.64 30.57
CA GLN A 30 33.63 -44.56 29.43
C GLN A 30 32.56 -44.26 28.36
N ILE A 31 31.34 -43.96 28.81
CA ILE A 31 30.27 -43.53 27.93
C ILE A 31 30.64 -42.23 27.22
N ALA A 32 31.25 -41.27 27.92
CA ALA A 32 31.65 -39.99 27.35
C ALA A 32 32.69 -40.18 26.23
N GLU A 33 33.64 -41.05 26.41
CA GLU A 33 34.67 -41.43 25.44
C GLU A 33 34.04 -42.11 24.22
N GLU A 34 33.15 -43.08 24.43
CA GLU A 34 32.47 -43.83 23.34
C GLU A 34 31.53 -42.98 22.50
N VAL A 35 30.83 -42.00 23.10
CA VAL A 35 29.86 -41.16 22.40
C VAL A 35 30.51 -39.86 21.87
N GLY A 36 31.76 -39.58 22.22
CA GLY A 36 32.51 -38.39 21.84
C GLY A 36 31.94 -37.11 22.46
N LEU A 37 31.53 -37.16 23.70
CA LEU A 37 30.98 -36.02 24.46
C LEU A 37 31.78 -35.77 25.77
N SER A 38 31.60 -34.58 26.34
CA SER A 38 32.21 -34.34 27.66
C SER A 38 31.52 -35.17 28.75
N PRO A 39 32.28 -35.65 29.79
CA PRO A 39 31.69 -36.37 30.91
C PRO A 39 30.57 -35.57 31.61
N GLN A 40 30.69 -34.26 31.67
CA GLN A 40 29.64 -33.36 32.20
C GLN A 40 28.36 -33.40 31.41
N THR A 41 28.43 -33.50 30.05
CA THR A 41 27.25 -33.63 29.21
C THR A 41 26.55 -34.97 29.45
N VAL A 42 27.29 -36.06 29.55
CA VAL A 42 26.75 -37.39 29.87
C VAL A 42 26.08 -37.37 31.24
N SER A 43 26.77 -36.83 32.27
CA SER A 43 26.23 -36.70 33.63
C SER A 43 24.91 -35.91 33.65
N ASN A 44 24.84 -34.78 32.91
CA ASN A 44 23.63 -33.98 32.81
C ASN A 44 22.44 -34.73 32.14
N ILE A 45 22.73 -35.58 31.16
CA ILE A 45 21.71 -36.37 30.48
C ILE A 45 21.19 -37.48 31.39
N VAL A 46 22.11 -38.19 32.07
CA VAL A 46 21.77 -39.26 33.04
C VAL A 46 20.98 -38.68 34.22
N ASN A 47 21.44 -37.59 34.82
CA ASN A 47 20.72 -36.93 35.92
C ASN A 47 19.31 -36.47 35.51
N LYS A 48 19.16 -35.93 34.31
CA LYS A 48 17.84 -35.59 33.75
C LYS A 48 16.95 -36.83 33.59
N PHE A 49 17.49 -37.92 33.11
CA PHE A 49 16.76 -39.17 32.98
C PHE A 49 16.30 -39.69 34.34
N LEU A 50 17.18 -39.67 35.36
CA LEU A 50 16.82 -40.04 36.73
C LEU A 50 15.72 -39.18 37.34
N GLN A 51 15.75 -37.86 37.05
CA GLN A 51 14.77 -36.92 37.59
C GLN A 51 13.41 -36.93 36.87
N ARG A 52 13.41 -37.19 35.56
CA ARG A 52 12.21 -37.00 34.69
C ARG A 52 11.71 -38.28 34.02
N GLY A 53 12.41 -39.38 34.16
CA GLY A 53 12.07 -40.66 33.52
C GLY A 53 12.20 -40.66 31.99
N THR A 54 12.81 -39.57 31.39
CA THR A 54 12.91 -39.43 29.94
C THR A 54 14.27 -38.86 29.53
N TYR A 55 14.81 -39.38 28.42
CA TYR A 55 16.05 -38.90 27.80
C TYR A 55 15.82 -37.81 26.75
N PHE A 56 14.56 -37.51 26.42
CA PHE A 56 14.24 -36.43 25.51
C PHE A 56 14.83 -35.09 25.98
N PRO A 57 15.39 -34.29 25.06
CA PRO A 57 15.75 -32.94 25.40
C PRO A 57 14.47 -32.26 25.88
N GLY A 58 14.49 -31.68 27.09
CA GLY A 58 13.40 -30.83 27.52
C GLY A 58 13.23 -29.75 26.46
N ASN A 59 11.99 -29.38 26.14
CA ASN A 59 11.75 -28.19 25.36
C ASN A 59 12.63 -27.09 25.97
N PRO A 60 13.42 -26.33 25.17
CA PRO A 60 14.06 -25.14 25.67
C PRO A 60 12.91 -24.32 26.28
N GLY A 61 12.95 -24.22 27.62
CA GLY A 61 11.84 -23.64 28.34
C GLY A 61 11.55 -22.29 27.73
N TRP A 62 10.37 -22.10 27.15
CA TRP A 62 9.83 -20.80 26.85
C TRP A 62 9.80 -20.11 28.22
N LYS A 63 10.80 -19.27 28.46
CA LYS A 63 10.70 -18.33 29.58
C LYS A 63 9.44 -17.54 29.29
N GLU A 64 8.50 -17.52 30.24
CA GLU A 64 7.39 -16.61 30.19
C GLU A 64 7.91 -15.26 29.74
N ARG A 65 7.25 -14.67 28.74
CA ARG A 65 7.65 -13.38 28.21
C ARG A 65 7.42 -12.34 29.31
N THR A 66 8.44 -12.05 30.08
CA THR A 66 8.38 -11.14 31.23
C THR A 66 8.08 -9.69 30.84
N VAL A 67 8.30 -9.33 29.58
CA VAL A 67 8.15 -7.95 29.07
C VAL A 67 6.97 -7.81 28.10
N SER A 68 6.57 -8.90 27.42
CA SER A 68 5.43 -8.93 26.48
C SER A 68 4.29 -9.69 27.14
N THR A 69 3.78 -9.14 28.24
CA THR A 69 2.57 -9.67 28.91
C THR A 69 1.34 -9.48 28.03
N PRO A 70 0.25 -10.23 28.24
CA PRO A 70 -0.99 -10.03 27.51
C PRO A 70 -1.48 -8.57 27.53
N ASP A 71 -1.43 -7.90 28.68
CA ASP A 71 -1.84 -6.50 28.84
C ASP A 71 -1.00 -5.55 28.00
N VAL A 72 0.32 -5.81 27.90
CA VAL A 72 1.22 -5.03 27.03
C VAL A 72 0.89 -5.24 25.57
N VAL A 73 0.58 -6.47 25.14
CA VAL A 73 0.22 -6.79 23.75
C VAL A 73 -1.09 -6.11 23.37
N GLU A 74 -2.10 -6.21 24.24
CA GLU A 74 -3.42 -5.59 24.06
C GLU A 74 -3.29 -4.05 23.97
N PHE A 75 -2.50 -3.42 24.84
CA PHE A 75 -2.29 -1.98 24.81
C PHE A 75 -1.56 -1.53 23.53
N VAL A 76 -0.59 -2.30 23.06
CA VAL A 76 0.13 -2.03 21.80
C VAL A 76 -0.83 -2.11 20.61
N GLU A 77 -1.72 -3.10 20.60
CA GLU A 77 -2.77 -3.25 19.58
C GLU A 77 -3.73 -2.06 19.61
N TYR A 78 -4.29 -1.75 20.76
CA TYR A 78 -5.20 -0.62 20.95
C TYR A 78 -4.58 0.70 20.49
N SER A 79 -3.31 0.95 20.88
CA SER A 79 -2.58 2.17 20.49
C SER A 79 -2.45 2.29 18.98
N LYS A 80 -2.24 1.18 18.26
CA LYS A 80 -2.11 1.17 16.79
C LYS A 80 -3.45 1.22 16.08
N LEU A 81 -4.49 0.62 16.62
CA LEU A 81 -5.85 0.73 16.07
C LEU A 81 -6.40 2.15 16.21
N THR A 82 -6.12 2.81 17.34
CA THR A 82 -6.57 4.18 17.59
C THR A 82 -5.75 5.22 16.80
N LYS A 83 -4.42 5.05 16.76
CA LYS A 83 -3.51 5.97 16.05
C LYS A 83 -2.43 5.18 15.31
N PRO A 84 -2.68 4.73 14.06
CA PRO A 84 -1.74 3.94 13.27
C PRO A 84 -0.35 4.58 13.11
N SER A 85 -0.28 5.93 13.12
CA SER A 85 0.96 6.71 12.99
C SER A 85 1.83 6.74 14.24
N SER A 86 1.36 6.31 15.42
CA SER A 86 2.12 6.37 16.68
C SER A 86 3.48 5.68 16.55
N TYR A 87 4.54 6.34 16.98
CA TYR A 87 5.86 5.72 17.03
C TYR A 87 5.95 4.69 18.17
N THR A 88 6.80 3.66 18.01
CA THR A 88 7.04 2.67 19.07
C THR A 88 7.63 3.29 20.36
N SER A 89 8.28 4.45 20.23
CA SER A 89 8.74 5.25 21.40
C SER A 89 7.57 5.88 22.17
N GLU A 90 6.57 6.38 21.47
CA GLU A 90 5.35 6.95 22.08
C GLU A 90 4.55 5.86 22.78
N ILE A 91 4.37 4.70 22.13
CA ILE A 91 3.68 3.55 22.73
C ILE A 91 4.42 3.08 23.99
N ARG A 92 5.77 3.02 23.95
CA ARG A 92 6.57 2.66 25.13
C ARG A 92 6.36 3.64 26.29
N GLN A 93 6.32 4.93 26.01
CA GLN A 93 6.06 5.96 27.01
C GLN A 93 4.65 5.82 27.57
N ALA A 94 3.65 5.67 26.71
CA ALA A 94 2.25 5.52 27.10
C ALA A 94 2.00 4.24 27.96
N LEU A 95 2.71 3.14 27.70
CA LEU A 95 2.65 1.94 28.54
C LEU A 95 3.03 2.21 30.00
N VAL A 96 4.02 3.08 30.21
CA VAL A 96 4.47 3.45 31.57
C VAL A 96 3.52 4.47 32.19
N GLU A 97 3.12 5.49 31.45
CA GLU A 97 2.22 6.56 31.90
C GLU A 97 0.83 6.04 32.30
N ASN A 98 0.32 5.03 31.58
CA ASN A 98 -0.95 4.37 31.89
C ASN A 98 -0.80 3.25 32.93
N GLY A 99 0.39 3.03 33.50
CA GLY A 99 0.61 2.04 34.56
C GLY A 99 0.51 0.58 34.10
N ILE A 100 0.54 0.31 32.78
CA ILE A 100 0.47 -1.07 32.24
C ILE A 100 1.75 -1.84 32.61
N CYS A 101 2.90 -1.16 32.67
CA CYS A 101 4.15 -1.73 33.13
C CYS A 101 5.01 -0.69 33.85
N ALA A 102 5.87 -1.17 34.75
CA ALA A 102 6.89 -0.30 35.37
C ALA A 102 7.95 0.11 34.33
N ALA A 103 8.54 1.29 34.48
CA ALA A 103 9.55 1.83 33.57
C ALA A 103 10.75 0.88 33.36
N ALA A 104 11.16 0.15 34.42
CA ALA A 104 12.24 -0.84 34.36
C ALA A 104 11.87 -2.07 33.50
N ASN A 105 10.59 -2.41 33.40
CA ASN A 105 10.08 -3.56 32.66
C ASN A 105 9.41 -3.17 31.32
N ALA A 106 9.45 -1.90 30.95
CA ALA A 106 8.87 -1.42 29.71
C ALA A 106 9.56 -2.03 28.47
N PRO A 107 8.82 -2.59 27.53
CA PRO A 107 9.39 -3.22 26.33
C PRO A 107 10.25 -2.23 25.54
N SER A 108 11.35 -2.73 24.96
CA SER A 108 12.15 -1.93 24.03
C SER A 108 11.37 -1.61 22.75
N ARG A 109 11.80 -0.59 22.00
CA ARG A 109 11.19 -0.27 20.69
C ARG A 109 11.24 -1.46 19.72
N SER A 110 12.31 -2.25 19.75
CA SER A 110 12.43 -3.48 18.96
C SER A 110 11.43 -4.55 19.41
N THR A 111 11.24 -4.70 20.72
CA THR A 111 10.25 -5.63 21.29
C THR A 111 8.83 -5.26 20.85
N ILE A 112 8.47 -3.96 20.91
CA ILE A 112 7.16 -3.47 20.42
C ILE A 112 7.01 -3.73 18.91
N SER A 113 8.07 -3.52 18.13
CA SER A 113 8.06 -3.85 16.70
C SER A 113 7.89 -5.34 16.43
N ASP A 114 8.46 -6.19 17.30
CA ASP A 114 8.29 -7.64 17.20
C ASP A 114 6.88 -8.09 17.61
N ILE A 115 6.28 -7.50 18.65
CA ILE A 115 4.88 -7.70 19.02
C ILE A 115 3.98 -7.38 17.82
N LEU A 116 4.13 -6.21 17.23
CA LEU A 116 3.33 -5.79 16.08
C LEU A 116 3.43 -6.79 14.92
N ARG A 117 4.63 -7.24 14.56
CA ARG A 117 4.83 -8.12 13.40
C ARG A 117 4.49 -9.57 13.67
N LYS A 118 4.90 -10.12 14.84
CA LYS A 118 4.89 -11.56 15.11
C LYS A 118 3.66 -12.00 15.88
N ASP A 119 3.20 -11.18 16.81
CA ASP A 119 2.08 -11.52 17.68
C ASP A 119 0.75 -10.97 17.09
N LEU A 120 0.76 -9.75 16.56
CA LEU A 120 -0.43 -9.07 16.05
C LEU A 120 -0.56 -9.08 14.50
N ASN A 121 0.44 -9.58 13.76
CA ASN A 121 0.45 -9.60 12.29
C ASN A 121 0.28 -8.22 11.61
N PHE A 122 0.69 -7.15 12.26
CA PHE A 122 0.68 -5.81 11.67
C PHE A 122 1.80 -5.67 10.63
N THR A 123 1.51 -4.97 9.55
CA THR A 123 2.49 -4.64 8.50
C THR A 123 2.69 -3.13 8.43
N PHE A 124 3.94 -2.71 8.20
CA PHE A 124 4.25 -1.30 7.98
C PHE A 124 3.79 -0.87 6.59
N LYS A 125 2.91 0.13 6.51
CA LYS A 125 2.31 0.63 5.27
C LYS A 125 2.45 2.14 5.19
N LYS A 126 2.38 2.68 3.96
CA LYS A 126 2.21 4.13 3.78
C LYS A 126 0.88 4.54 4.41
N LEU A 127 0.90 5.57 5.24
CA LEU A 127 -0.30 6.10 5.87
C LEU A 127 -1.16 6.82 4.83
N SER A 128 -2.45 6.52 4.80
CA SER A 128 -3.46 7.31 4.09
C SER A 128 -4.15 8.19 5.12
N VAL A 129 -4.15 9.49 4.86
CA VAL A 129 -4.87 10.45 5.72
C VAL A 129 -6.26 10.63 5.13
N CYS A 130 -7.27 10.41 5.95
CA CYS A 130 -8.67 10.61 5.60
C CYS A 130 -9.14 11.88 6.31
N PRO A 131 -9.68 12.88 5.61
CA PRO A 131 -10.26 14.04 6.24
C PRO A 131 -11.44 13.66 7.15
N GLU A 132 -11.57 14.31 8.29
CA GLU A 132 -12.65 14.00 9.25
C GLU A 132 -14.03 14.21 8.63
N GLU A 133 -14.16 15.22 7.76
CA GLU A 133 -15.39 15.54 7.05
C GLU A 133 -15.86 14.39 6.15
N SER A 134 -14.93 13.55 5.65
CA SER A 134 -15.29 12.37 4.84
C SER A 134 -16.09 11.32 5.62
N LEU A 135 -15.95 11.31 6.96
CA LEU A 135 -16.65 10.39 7.86
C LEU A 135 -18.00 10.94 8.35
N SER A 136 -18.38 12.15 7.93
CA SER A 136 -19.67 12.74 8.28
C SER A 136 -20.84 11.89 7.77
N GLU A 137 -21.95 11.89 8.48
CA GLU A 137 -23.16 11.14 8.07
C GLU A 137 -23.70 11.65 6.73
N GLU A 138 -23.60 12.96 6.47
CA GLU A 138 -23.99 13.55 5.19
C GLU A 138 -23.18 12.95 4.03
N ASN A 139 -21.84 12.83 4.16
CA ASN A 139 -21.01 12.25 3.12
C ASN A 139 -21.23 10.75 2.98
N ARG A 140 -21.54 10.04 4.06
CA ARG A 140 -21.92 8.62 4.00
C ARG A 140 -23.20 8.41 3.20
N ILE A 141 -24.21 9.25 3.42
CA ILE A 141 -25.47 9.22 2.65
C ILE A 141 -25.18 9.49 1.17
N LYS A 142 -24.44 10.56 0.84
CA LYS A 142 -24.05 10.86 -0.55
C LYS A 142 -23.30 9.70 -1.21
N THR A 143 -22.42 9.02 -0.45
CA THR A 143 -21.68 7.85 -0.95
C THR A 143 -22.62 6.68 -1.24
N LEU A 144 -23.57 6.40 -0.36
CA LEU A 144 -24.55 5.35 -0.56
C LEU A 144 -25.46 5.64 -1.76
N ASP A 145 -25.95 6.87 -1.87
CA ASP A 145 -26.79 7.29 -3.01
C ASP A 145 -26.05 7.13 -4.34
N TYR A 146 -24.76 7.54 -4.37
CA TYR A 146 -23.91 7.36 -5.54
C TYR A 146 -23.71 5.88 -5.90
N ILE A 147 -23.40 5.04 -4.91
CA ILE A 147 -23.23 3.59 -5.13
C ILE A 147 -24.54 2.96 -5.65
N MET A 148 -25.67 3.31 -5.06
CA MET A 148 -26.99 2.81 -5.49
C MET A 148 -27.32 3.25 -6.92
N PHE A 149 -27.04 4.50 -7.26
CA PHE A 149 -27.22 5.02 -8.61
C PHE A 149 -26.33 4.26 -9.61
N MET A 150 -25.01 4.19 -9.33
CA MET A 150 -24.04 3.56 -10.23
C MET A 150 -24.23 2.04 -10.36
N ALA A 151 -24.83 1.38 -9.38
CA ALA A 151 -25.17 -0.06 -9.46
C ALA A 151 -26.22 -0.36 -10.55
N GLY A 152 -27.03 0.62 -10.93
CA GLY A 152 -28.02 0.51 -12.01
C GLY A 152 -27.53 0.95 -13.38
N VAL A 153 -26.28 1.44 -13.47
CA VAL A 153 -25.71 2.00 -14.70
C VAL A 153 -24.91 0.93 -15.46
N ASP A 154 -25.04 0.90 -16.78
CA ASP A 154 -24.19 0.08 -17.63
C ASP A 154 -22.75 0.64 -17.64
N PRO A 155 -21.76 -0.11 -17.17
CA PRO A 155 -20.37 0.35 -17.13
C PRO A 155 -19.80 0.74 -18.50
N LEU A 156 -20.36 0.22 -19.59
CA LEU A 156 -19.94 0.55 -20.96
C LEU A 156 -20.31 1.97 -21.38
N ARG A 157 -21.19 2.63 -20.61
CA ARG A 157 -21.68 3.99 -20.85
C ARG A 157 -21.11 5.01 -19.86
N VAL A 158 -20.13 4.61 -19.04
CA VAL A 158 -19.56 5.47 -18.01
C VAL A 158 -18.21 6.01 -18.46
N HIS A 159 -18.09 7.32 -18.42
CA HIS A 159 -16.86 8.06 -18.72
C HIS A 159 -16.45 8.88 -17.51
N PHE A 160 -15.24 8.67 -17.02
CA PHE A 160 -14.66 9.43 -15.92
C PHE A 160 -13.82 10.58 -16.45
N PHE A 161 -14.03 11.76 -15.92
CA PHE A 161 -13.20 12.92 -16.18
C PHE A 161 -12.47 13.35 -14.91
N ASP A 162 -11.18 13.70 -15.08
CA ASP A 162 -10.36 14.25 -13.98
C ASP A 162 -9.11 14.94 -14.54
N GLU A 163 -8.44 15.74 -13.70
CA GLU A 163 -7.21 16.44 -14.03
C GLU A 163 -6.04 16.01 -13.14
N SER A 164 -4.86 15.98 -13.73
CA SER A 164 -3.63 15.75 -12.97
C SER A 164 -2.51 16.67 -13.41
N SER A 165 -1.80 17.24 -12.45
CA SER A 165 -0.61 18.03 -12.76
C SER A 165 0.62 17.14 -12.98
N VAL A 166 1.42 17.53 -13.97
CA VAL A 166 2.74 16.97 -14.29
C VAL A 166 3.74 18.12 -14.32
N THR A 167 4.84 17.94 -13.61
CA THR A 167 5.97 18.89 -13.60
C THR A 167 7.21 18.21 -14.15
N LYS A 168 8.21 18.97 -14.53
CA LYS A 168 9.53 18.43 -14.94
C LYS A 168 10.21 17.60 -13.84
N THR A 169 9.77 17.73 -12.58
CA THR A 169 10.26 16.94 -11.45
C THR A 169 9.43 15.69 -11.16
N THR A 170 8.26 15.55 -11.79
CA THR A 170 7.39 14.34 -11.66
C THR A 170 8.13 13.04 -12.00
N PRO A 171 9.05 12.99 -13.00
CA PRO A 171 9.84 11.80 -13.30
C PRO A 171 10.90 11.46 -12.25
N ASN A 172 11.21 12.35 -11.31
CA ASN A 172 12.27 12.12 -10.33
C ASN A 172 11.99 10.90 -9.49
N ARG A 173 13.02 10.05 -9.35
CA ARG A 173 13.00 8.92 -8.41
C ARG A 173 13.32 9.43 -7.02
N ILE A 174 12.55 8.98 -6.03
CA ILE A 174 12.69 9.42 -4.62
C ILE A 174 13.48 8.44 -3.76
N TYR A 175 13.84 7.27 -4.29
CA TYR A 175 14.63 6.25 -3.57
C TYR A 175 15.81 5.81 -4.43
N GLY A 176 16.94 5.61 -3.78
CA GLY A 176 18.16 5.08 -4.36
C GLY A 176 18.92 4.19 -3.39
N HIS A 177 19.97 3.52 -3.84
CA HIS A 177 20.85 2.71 -3.02
C HIS A 177 22.20 3.38 -2.90
N SER A 178 22.81 3.28 -1.72
CA SER A 178 24.18 3.70 -1.44
C SER A 178 24.87 2.69 -0.53
N SER A 179 26.19 2.80 -0.39
CA SER A 179 26.93 2.00 0.58
C SER A 179 26.45 2.31 2.00
N LYS A 180 26.50 1.30 2.88
CA LYS A 180 26.10 1.47 4.28
C LYS A 180 26.86 2.63 4.94
N GLY A 181 26.12 3.57 5.51
CA GLY A 181 26.68 4.75 6.17
C GLY A 181 26.93 5.94 5.24
N GLN A 182 26.64 5.82 3.94
CA GLN A 182 26.75 6.91 2.98
C GLN A 182 25.36 7.34 2.50
N PRO A 183 25.14 8.66 2.25
CA PRO A 183 23.89 9.14 1.66
C PRO A 183 23.79 8.71 0.18
N ALA A 184 22.58 8.43 -0.29
CA ALA A 184 22.30 8.25 -1.70
C ALA A 184 22.12 9.64 -2.34
N ILE A 185 23.10 10.09 -3.10
CA ILE A 185 23.11 11.41 -3.73
C ILE A 185 23.08 11.24 -5.25
N GLU A 186 22.14 11.90 -5.91
CA GLU A 186 22.05 12.01 -7.36
C GLU A 186 22.07 13.49 -7.74
N VAL A 187 23.04 13.90 -8.59
CA VAL A 187 23.17 15.28 -9.03
C VAL A 187 22.31 15.49 -10.28
N LYS A 188 21.33 16.38 -10.20
CA LYS A 188 20.44 16.74 -11.31
C LYS A 188 20.57 18.22 -11.63
N ARG A 189 20.36 18.57 -12.91
CA ARG A 189 20.24 19.97 -13.30
C ARG A 189 18.95 20.53 -12.73
N TYR A 190 19.01 21.77 -12.26
CA TYR A 190 17.82 22.52 -11.91
C TYR A 190 16.93 22.66 -13.15
N SER A 191 15.69 22.20 -13.07
CA SER A 191 14.69 22.40 -14.12
C SER A 191 13.68 23.44 -13.66
N SER A 192 13.27 24.35 -14.54
CA SER A 192 12.20 25.31 -14.27
C SER A 192 10.92 24.58 -13.92
N ASN A 193 10.14 25.14 -12.98
CA ASN A 193 8.84 24.61 -12.55
C ASN A 193 7.75 24.88 -13.59
N CYS A 194 7.93 24.43 -14.84
CA CYS A 194 6.82 24.38 -15.77
C CYS A 194 5.86 23.29 -15.29
N THR A 195 4.61 23.66 -15.06
CA THR A 195 3.53 22.75 -14.67
C THR A 195 2.63 22.56 -15.87
N TYR A 196 2.35 21.31 -16.19
CA TYR A 196 1.36 20.93 -17.19
C TYR A 196 0.13 20.34 -16.46
N THR A 197 -1.05 20.67 -16.92
CA THR A 197 -2.28 20.01 -16.48
C THR A 197 -2.72 19.05 -17.58
N VAL A 198 -2.95 17.81 -17.21
CA VAL A 198 -3.46 16.75 -18.07
C VAL A 198 -4.93 16.56 -17.74
N ASN A 199 -5.81 16.97 -18.65
CA ASN A 199 -7.23 16.64 -18.58
C ASN A 199 -7.45 15.30 -19.26
N LEU A 200 -8.26 14.43 -18.69
CA LEU A 200 -8.43 13.06 -19.12
C LEU A 200 -9.89 12.63 -19.05
N LEU A 201 -10.42 12.11 -20.16
CA LEU A 201 -11.68 11.40 -20.23
C LEU A 201 -11.37 9.91 -20.45
N HIS A 202 -11.89 9.04 -19.60
CA HIS A 202 -11.55 7.62 -19.56
C HIS A 202 -12.78 6.74 -19.42
N SER A 203 -12.90 5.73 -20.28
CA SER A 203 -13.94 4.70 -20.22
C SER A 203 -13.36 3.30 -20.08
N CYS A 204 -14.21 2.29 -20.03
CA CYS A 204 -13.78 0.89 -20.02
C CYS A 204 -13.11 0.46 -21.35
N PHE A 205 -13.24 1.26 -22.41
CA PHE A 205 -12.60 1.01 -23.71
C PHE A 205 -11.20 1.59 -23.81
N GLY A 206 -10.80 2.49 -22.89
CA GLY A 206 -9.51 3.16 -22.91
C GLY A 206 -9.62 4.63 -22.57
N ILE A 207 -8.63 5.39 -23.05
CA ILE A 207 -8.67 6.85 -22.99
C ILE A 207 -9.50 7.34 -24.17
N ASP A 208 -10.62 7.98 -23.86
CA ASP A 208 -11.54 8.51 -24.83
C ASP A 208 -11.01 9.81 -25.43
N TYR A 209 -10.55 10.71 -24.55
CA TYR A 209 -9.91 11.95 -24.93
C TYR A 209 -8.94 12.43 -23.85
N SER A 210 -7.90 13.15 -24.25
CA SER A 210 -7.01 13.84 -23.33
C SER A 210 -6.36 15.04 -23.99
N ASN A 211 -6.19 16.12 -23.25
CA ASN A 211 -5.36 17.24 -23.66
C ASN A 211 -4.37 17.63 -22.54
N ILE A 212 -3.35 18.39 -22.93
CA ILE A 212 -2.31 18.85 -22.02
C ILE A 212 -2.24 20.37 -22.14
N LEU A 213 -2.43 21.04 -21.01
CA LEU A 213 -2.37 22.49 -20.91
C LEU A 213 -1.06 22.89 -20.22
N GLU A 214 -0.43 23.94 -20.69
CA GLU A 214 0.63 24.61 -19.94
C GLU A 214 0.01 25.51 -18.87
N GLY A 215 0.25 25.21 -17.60
CA GLY A 215 -0.36 25.90 -16.47
C GLY A 215 -1.57 25.17 -15.87
N PRO A 216 -2.35 25.85 -15.00
CA PRO A 216 -3.52 25.28 -14.34
C PRO A 216 -4.73 25.23 -15.29
N SER A 217 -5.56 24.20 -15.15
CA SER A 217 -6.90 24.18 -15.75
C SER A 217 -7.84 25.17 -15.03
N ASN A 218 -8.85 25.61 -15.73
CA ASN A 218 -9.94 26.46 -15.23
C ASN A 218 -11.27 26.07 -15.87
N GLY A 219 -12.40 26.63 -15.39
CA GLY A 219 -13.73 26.28 -15.88
C GLY A 219 -13.92 26.46 -17.39
N LEU A 220 -13.24 27.40 -18.01
CA LEU A 220 -13.30 27.62 -19.45
C LEU A 220 -12.51 26.52 -20.19
N GLU A 221 -11.32 26.17 -19.73
CA GLU A 221 -10.53 25.07 -20.30
C GLU A 221 -11.25 23.73 -20.18
N MET A 222 -11.95 23.50 -19.08
CA MET A 222 -12.81 22.33 -18.91
C MET A 222 -13.94 22.31 -19.92
N LEU A 223 -14.63 23.44 -20.17
CA LEU A 223 -15.68 23.53 -21.17
C LEU A 223 -15.15 23.27 -22.60
N HIS A 224 -14.00 23.86 -22.95
CA HIS A 224 -13.33 23.59 -24.22
C HIS A 224 -12.97 22.12 -24.38
N PHE A 225 -12.45 21.49 -23.30
CA PHE A 225 -12.14 20.06 -23.31
C PHE A 225 -13.36 19.21 -23.66
N PHE A 226 -14.52 19.49 -23.04
CA PHE A 226 -15.75 18.75 -23.34
C PHE A 226 -16.31 19.08 -24.73
N GLU A 227 -16.19 20.33 -25.18
CA GLU A 227 -16.56 20.72 -26.54
C GLU A 227 -15.76 19.91 -27.57
N GLU A 228 -14.43 19.83 -27.40
CA GLU A 228 -13.55 19.01 -28.24
C GLU A 228 -13.89 17.51 -28.13
N SER A 229 -14.03 16.97 -26.90
CA SER A 229 -14.28 15.54 -26.68
C SER A 229 -15.59 15.05 -27.29
N MET A 230 -16.62 15.88 -27.33
CA MET A 230 -17.91 15.56 -27.96
C MET A 230 -17.84 15.45 -29.49
N ASP A 231 -16.81 15.98 -30.12
CA ASP A 231 -16.62 15.89 -31.58
C ASP A 231 -15.62 14.77 -31.95
N ILE A 232 -15.04 14.08 -30.96
CA ILE A 232 -14.16 12.94 -31.19
C ILE A 232 -14.98 11.73 -31.63
N VAL A 233 -14.46 11.05 -32.65
CA VAL A 233 -15.01 9.83 -33.21
C VAL A 233 -14.00 8.73 -33.10
N ASP A 234 -14.44 7.54 -32.63
CA ASP A 234 -13.61 6.36 -32.60
C ASP A 234 -13.09 6.05 -34.02
N PRO A 235 -11.78 5.98 -34.23
CA PRO A 235 -11.19 5.80 -35.55
C PRO A 235 -11.45 4.42 -36.17
N VAL A 236 -11.86 3.44 -35.37
CA VAL A 236 -12.08 2.05 -35.80
C VAL A 236 -13.56 1.86 -36.19
N TYR A 237 -14.47 2.34 -35.36
CA TYR A 237 -15.90 2.08 -35.50
C TYR A 237 -16.69 3.28 -36.04
N GLY A 238 -16.09 4.47 -36.03
CA GLY A 238 -16.76 5.70 -36.55
C GLY A 238 -17.88 6.23 -35.65
N ASN A 239 -18.00 5.72 -34.42
CA ASN A 239 -18.99 6.18 -33.45
C ASN A 239 -18.42 7.34 -32.63
N PRO A 240 -19.26 8.32 -32.20
CA PRO A 240 -18.81 9.35 -31.29
C PRO A 240 -18.34 8.69 -29.95
N VAL A 241 -17.28 9.23 -29.39
CA VAL A 241 -16.73 8.76 -28.12
C VAL A 241 -17.71 9.01 -26.97
N LEU A 242 -18.41 10.12 -27.00
CA LEU A 242 -19.52 10.45 -26.11
C LEU A 242 -20.84 10.42 -26.89
N ALA A 243 -21.74 9.52 -26.53
CA ALA A 243 -23.00 9.28 -27.22
C ALA A 243 -24.22 9.54 -26.32
N ASN A 244 -25.39 9.62 -26.94
CA ASN A 244 -26.64 9.73 -26.20
C ASN A 244 -26.84 8.55 -25.22
N GLY A 245 -27.16 8.86 -24.00
CA GLY A 245 -27.36 7.91 -22.90
C GLY A 245 -26.07 7.55 -22.14
N ASP A 246 -24.95 8.18 -22.45
CA ASP A 246 -23.72 8.05 -21.68
C ASP A 246 -23.76 8.93 -20.42
N ILE A 247 -22.90 8.58 -19.46
CA ILE A 247 -22.78 9.27 -18.20
C ILE A 247 -21.32 9.73 -18.03
N VAL A 248 -21.14 11.03 -17.84
CA VAL A 248 -19.85 11.62 -17.46
C VAL A 248 -19.81 11.76 -15.95
N VAL A 249 -18.82 11.15 -15.33
CA VAL A 249 -18.59 11.20 -13.89
C VAL A 249 -17.37 12.08 -13.62
N MET A 250 -17.53 13.05 -12.73
CA MET A 250 -16.47 13.97 -12.30
C MET A 250 -16.28 13.91 -10.79
N ASP A 251 -15.11 14.31 -10.32
CA ASP A 251 -14.89 14.48 -8.88
C ASP A 251 -15.69 15.70 -8.34
N ASN A 252 -15.89 15.72 -7.02
CA ASN A 252 -16.62 16.79 -6.36
C ASN A 252 -15.67 17.93 -5.93
N CYS A 253 -14.79 18.38 -6.82
CA CYS A 253 -13.90 19.50 -6.56
C CYS A 253 -14.66 20.83 -6.67
N GLY A 254 -14.43 21.76 -5.73
CA GLY A 254 -15.10 23.08 -5.74
C GLY A 254 -14.88 23.90 -7.02
N PHE A 255 -13.84 23.60 -7.77
CA PHE A 255 -13.55 24.17 -9.07
C PHE A 255 -14.59 23.72 -10.15
N HIS A 256 -15.03 22.46 -10.12
CA HIS A 256 -16.05 21.93 -11.02
C HIS A 256 -17.45 22.48 -10.72
N HIS A 257 -17.67 22.99 -9.52
CA HIS A 257 -18.93 23.62 -9.07
C HIS A 257 -19.00 25.12 -9.29
N GLY A 258 -18.11 25.69 -10.09
CA GLY A 258 -18.26 27.08 -10.53
C GLY A 258 -19.61 27.25 -11.25
N ARG A 259 -20.58 27.99 -10.65
CA ARG A 259 -21.99 28.03 -11.10
C ARG A 259 -22.18 28.20 -12.61
N LEU A 260 -21.34 29.01 -13.25
CA LEU A 260 -21.42 29.26 -14.67
C LEU A 260 -20.88 28.08 -15.49
N ALA A 261 -19.71 27.54 -15.12
CA ALA A 261 -19.08 26.45 -15.83
C ALA A 261 -19.88 25.15 -15.69
N GLU A 262 -20.34 24.80 -14.47
CA GLU A 262 -21.19 23.64 -14.27
C GLU A 262 -22.50 23.71 -15.04
N ASN A 263 -23.22 24.83 -14.98
CA ASN A 263 -24.49 24.99 -15.69
C ASN A 263 -24.30 24.87 -17.21
N GLU A 264 -23.22 25.45 -17.72
CA GLU A 264 -22.93 25.39 -19.16
C GLU A 264 -22.54 23.96 -19.56
N LEU A 265 -21.72 23.28 -18.78
CA LEU A 265 -21.35 21.88 -19.01
C LEU A 265 -22.60 20.98 -19.02
N ARG A 266 -23.48 21.12 -18.02
CA ARG A 266 -24.75 20.39 -17.97
C ARG A 266 -25.62 20.66 -19.19
N ARG A 267 -25.67 21.92 -19.67
CA ARG A 267 -26.40 22.29 -20.88
C ARG A 267 -25.80 21.63 -22.12
N MET A 268 -24.49 21.67 -22.28
CA MET A 268 -23.78 21.11 -23.44
C MET A 268 -23.94 19.59 -23.49
N LEU A 269 -23.67 18.88 -22.40
CA LEU A 269 -23.83 17.43 -22.29
C LEU A 269 -25.30 17.03 -22.46
N GLY A 270 -26.23 17.73 -21.80
CA GLY A 270 -27.69 17.47 -21.91
C GLY A 270 -28.24 17.64 -23.29
N GLN A 271 -27.72 18.57 -24.12
CA GLN A 271 -28.10 18.70 -25.54
C GLN A 271 -27.76 17.47 -26.38
N ARG A 272 -26.75 16.70 -25.95
CA ARG A 272 -26.34 15.42 -26.55
C ARG A 272 -26.97 14.21 -25.88
N GLY A 273 -27.81 14.43 -24.84
CA GLY A 273 -28.42 13.35 -24.04
C GLY A 273 -27.45 12.63 -23.14
N ILE A 274 -26.39 13.31 -22.71
CA ILE A 274 -25.38 12.80 -21.81
C ILE A 274 -25.65 13.35 -20.39
N GLU A 275 -25.59 12.49 -19.39
CA GLU A 275 -25.80 12.87 -17.97
C GLU A 275 -24.49 13.21 -17.29
N LEU A 276 -24.48 14.29 -16.49
CA LEU A 276 -23.35 14.67 -15.64
C LEU A 276 -23.62 14.27 -14.19
N VAL A 277 -22.78 13.44 -13.64
CA VAL A 277 -22.83 12.93 -12.27
C VAL A 277 -21.55 13.32 -11.51
N PHE A 278 -21.69 13.80 -10.27
CA PHE A 278 -20.55 14.06 -9.41
C PHE A 278 -20.33 12.90 -8.44
N GLN A 279 -19.06 12.56 -8.23
CA GLN A 279 -18.66 11.61 -7.19
C GLN A 279 -18.93 12.16 -5.80
N PRO A 280 -19.09 11.29 -4.79
CA PRO A 280 -19.14 11.76 -3.41
C PRO A 280 -17.83 12.46 -3.04
N PRO A 281 -17.88 13.48 -2.16
CA PRO A 281 -16.67 14.14 -1.67
C PRO A 281 -15.68 13.12 -1.06
N TYR A 282 -14.40 13.38 -1.23
CA TYR A 282 -13.29 12.56 -0.66
C TYR A 282 -13.27 11.08 -1.09
N SER A 283 -13.76 10.76 -2.27
CA SER A 283 -13.91 9.38 -2.74
C SER A 283 -13.09 9.07 -4.02
N PRO A 284 -11.76 9.27 -4.02
CA PRO A 284 -10.92 9.02 -5.20
C PRO A 284 -10.90 7.54 -5.61
N ASP A 285 -11.26 6.64 -4.70
CA ASP A 285 -11.32 5.20 -4.96
C ASP A 285 -12.38 4.80 -5.99
N PHE A 286 -13.35 5.67 -6.25
CA PHE A 286 -14.35 5.48 -7.31
C PHE A 286 -13.91 6.04 -8.66
N ASN A 287 -12.77 6.76 -8.73
CA ASN A 287 -12.30 7.43 -9.93
C ASN A 287 -11.28 6.60 -10.71
N THR A 288 -11.64 6.16 -11.90
CA THR A 288 -10.75 5.36 -12.75
C THR A 288 -9.56 6.16 -13.30
N CYS A 289 -9.71 7.50 -13.46
CA CYS A 289 -8.63 8.39 -13.90
C CYS A 289 -7.42 8.37 -12.96
N GLU A 290 -7.62 8.15 -11.66
CA GLU A 290 -6.55 8.04 -10.68
C GLU A 290 -5.58 6.89 -10.99
N PHE A 291 -6.09 5.77 -11.51
CA PHE A 291 -5.28 4.64 -11.97
C PHE A 291 -4.53 4.97 -13.26
N CYS A 292 -5.15 5.71 -14.17
CA CYS A 292 -4.53 6.21 -15.39
C CYS A 292 -3.36 7.15 -15.02
N PHE A 293 -3.58 8.10 -14.12
CA PHE A 293 -2.54 9.02 -13.65
C PHE A 293 -1.41 8.31 -12.90
N ARG A 294 -1.73 7.29 -12.10
CA ARG A 294 -0.72 6.44 -11.46
C ARG A 294 0.15 5.73 -12.50
N HIS A 295 -0.47 5.16 -13.54
CA HIS A 295 0.23 4.51 -14.64
C HIS A 295 1.11 5.50 -15.39
N MET A 296 0.57 6.63 -15.79
CA MET A 296 1.28 7.73 -16.46
C MET A 296 2.49 8.18 -15.63
N LYS A 297 2.31 8.53 -14.36
CA LYS A 297 3.41 8.96 -13.48
C LYS A 297 4.46 7.85 -13.26
N SER A 298 4.08 6.58 -13.32
CA SER A 298 5.00 5.44 -13.27
C SER A 298 5.83 5.33 -14.54
N PHE A 299 5.21 5.52 -15.71
CA PHE A 299 5.89 5.56 -17.01
C PHE A 299 6.93 6.71 -17.05
N LEU A 300 6.53 7.92 -16.64
CA LEU A 300 7.41 9.09 -16.61
C LEU A 300 8.66 8.82 -15.74
N ARG A 301 8.48 8.20 -14.56
CA ARG A 301 9.61 7.81 -13.69
C ARG A 301 10.49 6.72 -14.28
N LYS A 302 9.93 5.81 -15.06
CA LYS A 302 10.67 4.75 -15.74
C LYS A 302 11.51 5.33 -16.88
N HIS A 303 10.99 6.30 -17.60
CA HIS A 303 11.60 6.96 -18.76
C HIS A 303 12.07 8.38 -18.40
N GLU A 304 12.75 8.53 -17.27
CA GLU A 304 13.09 9.80 -16.64
C GLU A 304 13.74 10.81 -17.59
N GLN A 305 14.80 10.43 -18.30
CA GLN A 305 15.54 11.34 -19.19
C GLN A 305 14.67 11.86 -20.34
N PHE A 306 13.87 10.99 -20.94
CA PHE A 306 12.91 11.36 -21.98
C PHE A 306 11.85 12.29 -21.44
N SER A 307 11.30 11.97 -20.26
CA SER A 307 10.24 12.75 -19.62
C SER A 307 10.70 14.15 -19.19
N ILE A 308 11.96 14.32 -18.78
CA ILE A 308 12.53 15.64 -18.44
C ILE A 308 12.69 16.49 -19.68
N ASN A 309 13.18 15.90 -20.78
CA ASN A 309 13.47 16.64 -22.02
C ASN A 309 12.20 16.95 -22.82
N TYR A 310 11.23 16.06 -22.82
CA TYR A 310 10.02 16.10 -23.64
C TYR A 310 8.79 15.74 -22.80
N THR A 311 8.53 16.52 -21.75
CA THR A 311 7.49 16.22 -20.73
C THR A 311 6.12 15.97 -21.34
N GLU A 312 5.68 16.81 -22.26
CA GLU A 312 4.39 16.70 -22.92
C GLU A 312 4.30 15.44 -23.79
N LEU A 313 5.27 15.21 -24.66
CA LEU A 313 5.32 14.03 -25.52
C LEU A 313 5.38 12.74 -24.72
N ALA A 314 6.22 12.71 -23.66
CA ALA A 314 6.30 11.56 -22.76
C ALA A 314 4.99 11.30 -22.02
N THR A 315 4.24 12.35 -21.71
CA THR A 315 2.92 12.22 -21.09
C THR A 315 1.90 11.63 -22.08
N ILE A 316 1.89 12.09 -23.32
CA ILE A 316 1.06 11.53 -24.39
C ILE A 316 1.38 10.05 -24.60
N GLU A 317 2.66 9.70 -24.76
CA GLU A 317 3.08 8.31 -24.92
C GLU A 317 2.66 7.44 -23.70
N ALA A 318 2.82 7.97 -22.50
CA ALA A 318 2.41 7.25 -21.28
C ALA A 318 0.92 6.90 -21.30
N LEU A 319 0.06 7.85 -21.69
CA LEU A 319 -1.38 7.65 -21.80
C LEU A 319 -1.72 6.64 -22.89
N GLN A 320 -1.06 6.68 -24.03
CA GLN A 320 -1.25 5.72 -25.13
C GLN A 320 -0.90 4.28 -24.77
N THR A 321 -0.11 4.05 -23.73
CA THR A 321 0.18 2.70 -23.22
C THR A 321 -0.98 2.08 -22.43
N ILE A 322 -2.01 2.85 -22.08
CA ILE A 322 -3.19 2.36 -21.37
C ILE A 322 -4.09 1.61 -22.36
N THR A 323 -4.16 0.30 -22.21
CA THR A 323 -4.94 -0.56 -23.09
C THR A 323 -6.38 -0.76 -22.56
N PRO A 324 -7.34 -1.16 -23.40
CA PRO A 324 -8.71 -1.50 -22.96
C PRO A 324 -8.74 -2.54 -21.84
N ILE A 325 -7.84 -3.56 -21.89
CA ILE A 325 -7.73 -4.56 -20.83
C ILE A 325 -7.31 -3.94 -19.48
N MET A 326 -6.45 -2.92 -19.51
CA MET A 326 -6.08 -2.19 -18.29
C MET A 326 -7.25 -1.35 -17.78
N SER A 327 -7.95 -0.65 -18.67
CA SER A 327 -9.11 0.16 -18.33
C SER A 327 -10.22 -0.68 -17.68
N GLN A 328 -10.55 -1.84 -18.22
CA GLN A 328 -11.48 -2.78 -17.59
C GLN A 328 -11.03 -3.22 -16.17
N LYS A 329 -9.72 -3.40 -15.94
CA LYS A 329 -9.21 -3.68 -14.60
C LYS A 329 -9.36 -2.49 -13.66
N PHE A 330 -9.19 -1.26 -14.15
CA PHE A 330 -9.40 -0.05 -13.37
C PHE A 330 -10.87 0.10 -12.97
N PHE A 331 -11.80 -0.13 -13.90
CA PHE A 331 -13.23 -0.16 -13.60
C PHE A 331 -13.57 -1.23 -12.56
N LYS A 332 -13.07 -2.45 -12.70
CA LYS A 332 -13.25 -3.50 -11.67
C LYS A 332 -12.71 -3.10 -10.30
N HIS A 333 -11.61 -2.36 -10.28
CA HIS A 333 -11.02 -1.84 -9.03
C HIS A 333 -11.92 -0.80 -8.36
N CYS A 334 -12.65 0.00 -9.15
CA CYS A 334 -13.64 0.97 -8.69
C CYS A 334 -15.02 0.34 -8.38
N GLY A 335 -15.14 -0.99 -8.44
CA GLY A 335 -16.36 -1.72 -8.08
C GLY A 335 -17.31 -2.03 -9.23
N PHE A 336 -16.96 -1.72 -10.48
CA PHE A 336 -17.78 -2.05 -11.62
C PHE A 336 -17.65 -3.51 -12.04
N VAL A 337 -18.75 -4.12 -12.45
CA VAL A 337 -18.81 -5.47 -13.00
C VAL A 337 -18.87 -5.36 -14.52
N ILE A 338 -17.77 -5.72 -15.21
CA ILE A 338 -17.61 -5.68 -16.67
C ILE A 338 -17.35 -7.09 -17.17
#